data_2608e5b2cced541b9e0e53331d0f8c4e
#
_entry.id   2608e5b2cced541b9e0e53331d0f8c4e
#
_cell.length_a   1.000
_cell.length_b   1.000
_cell.length_c   1.000
_cell.angle_alpha   90.00
_cell.angle_beta   90.00
_cell.angle_gamma   90.00
#
_symmetry.space_group_name_H-M   'P 1'
#
loop_
_entity.id
_entity.type
_entity.pdbx_description
1 polymer ?
#
loop_
_entity_poly.entity_id
_entity_poly.type
_entity_poly.pdbx_seq_one_letter_code
_entity_poly.pdbx_strand_id
1 'polypeptide(L)'
;MMEIDKYKNLRYRLMESEKWPLKYMFKFIVPNEAGKVDQVKALLPKGGKVTFKHTANLKHVSVTCVALMESADQIIVITEKADKIEGVIVL
;
A
#
# COMPACT_ATOMS: atom_id res chain seq x y z
N MET A 1 7.68 -18.13 -20.09
CA MET A 1 7.56 -18.31 -18.63
C MET A 1 6.33 -17.57 -18.12
N MET A 2 5.47 -18.27 -17.42
CA MET A 2 4.27 -17.62 -16.86
C MET A 2 4.63 -16.77 -15.64
N GLU A 3 4.23 -15.52 -15.66
CA GLU A 3 4.30 -14.72 -14.47
C GLU A 3 3.22 -15.17 -13.49
N ILE A 4 3.62 -15.29 -12.23
CA ILE A 4 2.67 -15.54 -11.17
C ILE A 4 2.10 -14.20 -10.73
N ASP A 5 0.80 -14.02 -10.85
CA ASP A 5 0.14 -12.82 -10.34
C ASP A 5 0.08 -12.91 -8.82
N LYS A 6 1.03 -12.26 -8.17
CA LYS A 6 1.17 -12.22 -6.72
C LYS A 6 -0.06 -11.65 -6.03
N TYR A 7 -0.81 -10.80 -6.71
CA TYR A 7 -1.96 -10.10 -6.15
C TYR A 7 -3.30 -10.64 -6.64
N LYS A 8 -3.29 -11.80 -7.27
CA LYS A 8 -4.49 -12.39 -7.85
C LYS A 8 -5.63 -12.53 -6.83
N ASN A 9 -5.34 -13.04 -5.65
CA ASN A 9 -6.36 -13.22 -4.61
C ASN A 9 -6.89 -11.88 -4.09
N LEU A 10 -6.00 -10.91 -3.91
CA LEU A 10 -6.41 -9.57 -3.52
C LEU A 10 -7.30 -8.95 -4.60
N ARG A 11 -6.91 -9.09 -5.87
CA ARG A 11 -7.70 -8.58 -6.99
C ARG A 11 -9.10 -9.17 -7.00
N TYR A 12 -9.22 -10.48 -6.84
CA TYR A 12 -10.54 -11.14 -6.81
C TYR A 12 -11.41 -10.63 -5.66
N ARG A 13 -10.83 -10.50 -4.47
CA ARG A 13 -11.57 -9.99 -3.32
C ARG A 13 -12.07 -8.57 -3.54
N LEU A 14 -11.23 -7.74 -4.14
CA LEU A 14 -11.60 -6.36 -4.43
C LEU A 14 -12.67 -6.29 -5.52
N MET A 15 -12.57 -7.13 -6.54
CA MET A 15 -13.55 -7.16 -7.63
C MET A 15 -14.91 -7.68 -7.19
N GLU A 16 -14.96 -8.48 -6.13
CA GLU A 16 -16.22 -8.94 -5.54
C GLU A 16 -16.98 -7.81 -4.85
N SER A 17 -16.30 -6.72 -4.52
CA SER A 17 -16.96 -5.57 -3.94
C SER A 17 -17.84 -4.92 -4.98
N GLU A 18 -19.12 -4.77 -4.66
CA GLU A 18 -20.09 -4.22 -5.60
C GLU A 18 -20.14 -2.70 -5.60
N LYS A 19 -19.48 -2.08 -4.63
CA LYS A 19 -19.59 -0.62 -4.44
C LYS A 19 -18.26 0.08 -4.63
N TRP A 20 -18.08 0.67 -5.79
CA TRP A 20 -16.97 1.56 -6.07
C TRP A 20 -17.52 2.98 -6.26
N PRO A 21 -16.81 4.01 -5.79
CA PRO A 21 -15.51 3.99 -5.10
C PRO A 21 -15.57 3.33 -3.73
N LEU A 22 -14.46 2.71 -3.33
CA LEU A 22 -14.34 1.95 -2.09
C LEU A 22 -13.33 2.61 -1.16
N LYS A 23 -13.70 2.77 0.10
CA LYS A 23 -12.77 3.22 1.12
C LYS A 23 -11.82 2.08 1.47
N TYR A 24 -10.52 2.28 1.22
CA TYR A 24 -9.51 1.25 1.40
C TYR A 24 -8.40 1.72 2.33
N MET A 25 -7.88 0.80 3.14
CA MET A 25 -6.76 1.07 4.03
C MET A 25 -5.50 0.38 3.50
N PHE A 26 -4.53 1.20 3.10
CA PHE A 26 -3.17 0.72 2.80
C PHE A 26 -2.37 0.68 4.10
N LYS A 27 -1.58 -0.37 4.29
CA LYS A 27 -0.70 -0.45 5.43
C LYS A 27 0.64 -1.07 5.03
N PHE A 28 1.71 -0.32 5.27
CA PHE A 28 3.06 -0.73 4.90
C PHE A 28 3.97 -0.60 6.10
N ILE A 29 4.90 -1.55 6.24
CA ILE A 29 6.00 -1.43 7.19
C ILE A 29 7.23 -1.05 6.38
N VAL A 30 7.80 0.11 6.67
CA VAL A 30 8.86 0.73 5.87
C VAL A 30 10.12 0.84 6.72
N PRO A 31 11.29 0.46 6.18
CA PRO A 31 12.55 0.69 6.92
C PRO A 31 12.72 2.16 7.27
N ASN A 32 13.13 2.43 8.49
CA ASN A 32 13.39 3.80 8.95
C ASN A 32 14.75 4.28 8.40
N GLU A 33 14.81 4.40 7.09
CA GLU A 33 16.00 4.83 6.37
C GLU A 33 15.66 6.07 5.55
N ALA A 34 16.67 6.92 5.32
CA ALA A 34 16.49 8.16 4.59
C ALA A 34 15.83 7.94 3.23
N GLY A 35 14.75 8.65 2.96
CA GLY A 35 14.05 8.64 1.69
C GLY A 35 13.04 7.53 1.49
N LYS A 36 13.09 6.46 2.26
CA LYS A 36 12.18 5.32 2.05
C LYS A 36 10.72 5.65 2.38
N VAL A 37 10.50 6.31 3.51
CA VAL A 37 9.15 6.73 3.89
C VAL A 37 8.60 7.72 2.88
N ASP A 38 9.43 8.64 2.40
CA ASP A 38 9.02 9.61 1.37
C ASP A 38 8.66 8.93 0.06
N GLN A 39 9.40 7.89 -0.34
CA GLN A 39 9.08 7.10 -1.54
C GLN A 39 7.71 6.44 -1.43
N VAL A 40 7.41 5.83 -0.29
CA VAL A 40 6.11 5.20 -0.06
C VAL A 40 5.01 6.25 -0.04
N LYS A 41 5.25 7.35 0.67
CA LYS A 41 4.28 8.44 0.77
C LYS A 41 3.92 9.01 -0.60
N ALA A 42 4.90 9.12 -1.50
CA ALA A 42 4.68 9.63 -2.85
C ALA A 42 3.77 8.75 -3.70
N LEU A 43 3.66 7.46 -3.36
CA LEU A 43 2.79 6.51 -4.07
C LEU A 43 1.33 6.59 -3.61
N LEU A 44 1.08 7.15 -2.43
CA LEU A 44 -0.24 7.14 -1.83
C LEU A 44 -1.18 8.14 -2.49
N PRO A 45 -2.51 7.86 -2.52
CA PRO A 45 -3.46 8.76 -3.14
C PRO A 45 -3.47 10.13 -2.46
N LYS A 46 -3.53 11.17 -3.28
CA LYS A 46 -3.74 12.53 -2.78
C LYS A 46 -5.13 12.60 -2.16
N GLY A 47 -5.25 13.24 -1.03
CA GLY A 47 -6.52 13.32 -0.31
C GLY A 47 -6.77 12.16 0.63
N GLY A 48 -5.92 11.14 0.61
CA GLY A 48 -5.97 10.08 1.60
C GLY A 48 -5.49 10.57 2.97
N LYS A 49 -6.02 9.96 4.03
CA LYS A 49 -5.55 10.26 5.38
C LYS A 49 -4.38 9.35 5.71
N VAL A 50 -3.19 9.94 5.88
CA VAL A 50 -1.97 9.20 6.13
C VAL A 50 -1.55 9.37 7.58
N THR A 51 -1.21 8.26 8.24
CA THR A 51 -0.65 8.27 9.59
C THR A 51 0.63 7.47 9.63
N PHE A 52 1.56 7.88 10.50
CA PHE A 52 2.87 7.26 10.65
C PHE A 52 3.06 6.86 12.11
N LYS A 53 3.67 5.69 12.32
CA LYS A 53 3.99 5.23 13.67
C LYS A 53 5.31 4.50 13.63
N HIS A 54 6.28 4.91 14.46
CA HIS A 54 7.54 4.21 14.60
C HIS A 54 7.34 2.92 15.38
N THR A 55 8.08 1.87 14.99
CA THR A 55 8.13 0.65 15.78
C THR A 55 8.92 0.88 17.06
N ALA A 56 8.77 -0.01 18.06
CA ALA A 56 9.40 0.14 19.37
C ALA A 56 10.91 0.28 19.31
N ASN A 57 11.56 -0.38 18.34
CA ASN A 57 13.03 -0.32 18.18
C ASN A 57 13.47 0.78 17.20
N LEU A 58 12.56 1.57 16.69
CA LEU A 58 12.80 2.66 15.73
C LEU A 58 13.43 2.21 14.40
N LYS A 59 13.43 0.92 14.10
CA LYS A 59 13.99 0.39 12.85
C LYS A 59 13.02 0.50 11.68
N HIS A 60 11.74 0.63 11.96
CA HIS A 60 10.69 0.68 10.94
C HIS A 60 9.67 1.76 11.26
N VAL A 61 8.96 2.15 10.23
CA VAL A 61 7.83 3.08 10.34
C VAL A 61 6.62 2.38 9.73
N SER A 62 5.55 2.29 10.50
CA SER A 62 4.25 1.82 9.99
C SER A 62 3.57 3.00 9.30
N VAL A 63 3.25 2.84 8.03
CA VAL A 63 2.56 3.86 7.23
C VAL A 63 1.17 3.35 6.92
N THR A 64 0.16 4.07 7.34
CA THR A 64 -1.24 3.72 7.09
C THR A 64 -1.89 4.84 6.30
N CYS A 65 -2.58 4.48 5.22
CA CYS A 65 -3.31 5.45 4.41
C CYS A 65 -4.74 4.95 4.19
N VAL A 66 -5.71 5.74 4.55
CA VAL A 66 -7.12 5.47 4.27
C VAL A 66 -7.57 6.43 3.18
N ALA A 67 -8.03 5.88 2.07
CA ALA A 67 -8.42 6.68 0.91
C ALA A 67 -9.59 6.05 0.17
N LEU A 68 -10.36 6.90 -0.50
CA LEU A 68 -11.43 6.46 -1.36
C LEU A 68 -10.82 6.09 -2.73
N MET A 69 -10.91 4.81 -3.08
CA MET A 69 -10.30 4.27 -4.30
C MET A 69 -11.35 3.99 -5.36
N GLU A 70 -11.02 4.30 -6.60
CA GLU A 70 -11.96 4.20 -7.74
C GLU A 70 -12.08 2.78 -8.29
N SER A 71 -11.02 1.97 -8.17
CA SER A 71 -11.00 0.63 -8.74
C SER A 71 -10.01 -0.26 -8.04
N ALA A 72 -10.21 -1.59 -8.21
CA ALA A 72 -9.27 -2.59 -7.74
C ALA A 72 -7.88 -2.39 -8.35
N ASP A 73 -7.82 -2.05 -9.64
CA ASP A 73 -6.55 -1.85 -10.33
C ASP A 73 -5.72 -0.72 -9.72
N GLN A 74 -6.35 0.37 -9.31
CA GLN A 74 -5.63 1.46 -8.64
C GLN A 74 -4.99 1.00 -7.34
N ILE A 75 -5.71 0.19 -6.56
CA ILE A 75 -5.17 -0.37 -5.31
C ILE A 75 -3.98 -1.27 -5.61
N ILE A 76 -4.11 -2.16 -6.58
CA ILE A 76 -3.06 -3.12 -6.95
C ILE A 76 -1.81 -2.39 -7.44
N VAL A 77 -1.96 -1.37 -8.28
CA VAL A 77 -0.80 -0.61 -8.80
C VAL A 77 0.00 0.02 -7.66
N ILE A 78 -0.67 0.64 -6.70
CA ILE A 78 0.00 1.26 -5.56
C ILE A 78 0.71 0.19 -4.72
N THR A 79 0.04 -0.93 -4.46
CA THR A 79 0.58 -2.03 -3.67
C THR A 79 1.83 -2.62 -4.34
N GLU A 80 1.78 -2.85 -5.64
CA GLU A 80 2.92 -3.37 -6.40
C GLU A 80 4.13 -2.43 -6.35
N LYS A 81 3.89 -1.14 -6.55
CA LYS A 81 4.97 -0.15 -6.53
C LYS A 81 5.63 -0.06 -5.15
N ALA A 82 4.83 -0.11 -4.09
CA ALA A 82 5.35 -0.10 -2.72
C ALA A 82 6.15 -1.37 -2.43
N ASP A 83 5.67 -2.51 -2.89
CA ASP A 83 6.33 -3.80 -2.67
C ASP A 83 7.70 -3.89 -3.36
N LYS A 84 7.93 -3.11 -4.41
CA LYS A 84 9.21 -3.05 -5.10
C LYS A 84 10.27 -2.21 -4.38
N ILE A 85 9.89 -1.41 -3.42
CA ILE A 85 10.84 -0.65 -2.62
C ILE A 85 11.51 -1.61 -1.64
N GLU A 86 12.84 -1.69 -1.68
CA GLU A 86 13.60 -2.64 -0.88
C GLU A 86 13.30 -2.49 0.60
N GLY A 87 12.96 -3.60 1.25
CA GLY A 87 12.69 -3.65 2.69
C GLY A 87 11.26 -3.31 3.09
N VAL A 88 10.42 -2.85 2.17
CA VAL A 88 9.02 -2.53 2.48
C VAL A 88 8.21 -3.83 2.57
N ILE A 89 7.41 -3.92 3.62
CA ILE A 89 6.50 -5.04 3.85
C ILE A 89 5.07 -4.53 3.66
N VAL A 90 4.32 -5.19 2.80
CA VAL A 90 2.90 -4.91 2.59
C VAL A 90 2.07 -5.76 3.54
N LEU A 91 1.21 -5.14 4.33
CA LEU A 91 0.33 -5.84 5.25
C LEU A 91 -1.09 -6.00 4.72
#